data_270f60cd405f071210becd987554f66c
#
_entry.id   270f60cd405f071210becd987554f66c
#
_cell.length_a   1.000
_cell.length_b   1.000
_cell.length_c   1.000
_cell.angle_alpha   90.00
_cell.angle_beta   90.00
_cell.angle_gamma   90.00
#
_symmetry.space_group_name_H-M   'P 1'
#
loop_
_entity.id
_entity.type
_entity.pdbx_description
1 polymer ?
#
loop_
_entity_poly.entity_id
_entity_poly.type
_entity_poly.pdbx_seq_one_letter_code
_entity_poly.pdbx_strand_id
1 'polypeptide(L)'
;MRRYALPGLFLVGLIAIVYVLISAGGGKPHENPLAKFATGSLTKLDLSGSGDPAGEAPFYTADGTSHTLAEFQGKTILVNFWATWCSPCEKEMPSLGALQKARGGADFEVVAISVDADEDRDYAAQRLGELGAANITFRIITPEQYELVYDSGVQGFPTSILYGPDGKEIARLAGEADWSSFEAISLIDALLDR
;
A
#
# COMPACT_ATOMS: atom_id res chain seq x y z
N MET A 1 40.27 55.13 9.99
CA MET A 1 39.11 54.27 10.24
C MET A 1 38.40 53.89 8.91
N ARG A 2 39.02 53.10 8.01
CA ARG A 2 38.41 52.79 6.70
C ARG A 2 38.81 51.44 6.13
N ARG A 3 39.03 50.42 6.96
CA ARG A 3 39.54 49.10 6.51
C ARG A 3 38.61 47.93 6.77
N TYR A 4 37.38 48.11 7.34
CA TYR A 4 36.46 47.02 7.67
C TYR A 4 35.12 47.04 6.92
N ALA A 5 34.90 47.99 5.99
CA ALA A 5 33.63 48.10 5.28
C ALA A 5 33.48 47.09 4.10
N LEU A 6 34.61 46.69 3.43
CA LEU A 6 34.59 45.82 2.28
C LEU A 6 34.26 44.34 2.63
N PRO A 7 34.83 43.72 3.70
CA PRO A 7 34.52 42.31 3.97
C PRO A 7 33.05 42.09 4.42
N GLY A 8 32.44 43.09 5.08
CA GLY A 8 31.03 43.01 5.47
C GLY A 8 30.05 42.97 4.33
N LEU A 9 30.30 43.73 3.27
CA LEU A 9 29.47 43.76 2.06
C LEU A 9 29.54 42.42 1.28
N PHE A 10 30.72 41.80 1.21
CA PHE A 10 30.90 40.51 0.58
C PHE A 10 30.17 39.39 1.36
N LEU A 11 30.18 39.44 2.69
CA LEU A 11 29.50 38.45 3.53
C LEU A 11 27.98 38.54 3.38
N VAL A 12 27.42 39.76 3.37
CA VAL A 12 25.98 39.98 3.18
C VAL A 12 25.51 39.54 1.78
N GLY A 13 26.34 39.83 0.74
CA GLY A 13 26.10 39.41 -0.63
C GLY A 13 26.08 37.87 -0.75
N LEU A 14 27.04 37.21 -0.11
CA LEU A 14 27.12 35.73 -0.13
C LEU A 14 25.92 35.07 0.61
N ILE A 15 25.51 35.61 1.73
CA ILE A 15 24.33 35.16 2.47
C ILE A 15 23.07 35.37 1.62
N ALA A 16 22.92 36.50 0.95
CA ALA A 16 21.79 36.78 0.09
C ALA A 16 21.73 35.81 -1.12
N ILE A 17 22.88 35.51 -1.74
CA ILE A 17 22.97 34.54 -2.83
C ILE A 17 22.64 33.14 -2.35
N VAL A 18 23.16 32.69 -1.21
CA VAL A 18 22.85 31.39 -0.61
C VAL A 18 21.37 31.30 -0.26
N TYR A 19 20.77 32.35 0.30
CA TYR A 19 19.35 32.41 0.59
C TYR A 19 18.51 32.32 -0.68
N VAL A 20 18.88 33.03 -1.74
CA VAL A 20 18.18 32.97 -3.04
C VAL A 20 18.34 31.60 -3.68
N LEU A 21 19.51 30.95 -3.60
CA LEU A 21 19.72 29.60 -4.12
C LEU A 21 18.92 28.54 -3.35
N ILE A 22 18.83 28.68 -2.01
CA ILE A 22 18.00 27.78 -1.18
C ILE A 22 16.51 28.03 -1.46
N SER A 23 16.09 29.31 -1.63
CA SER A 23 14.70 29.64 -1.93
C SER A 23 14.29 29.29 -3.36
N ALA A 24 15.22 29.35 -4.33
CA ALA A 24 14.98 28.94 -5.71
C ALA A 24 15.03 27.42 -5.91
N GLY A 25 15.69 26.69 -4.99
CA GLY A 25 15.70 25.22 -4.96
C GLY A 25 14.46 24.60 -4.33
N GLY A 26 13.55 25.41 -3.76
CA GLY A 26 12.23 24.98 -3.29
C GLY A 26 11.30 24.72 -4.48
N GLY A 27 11.57 23.68 -5.28
CA GLY A 27 10.57 23.11 -6.19
C GLY A 27 9.31 22.82 -5.39
N LYS A 28 8.12 23.13 -5.94
CA LYS A 28 6.84 22.69 -5.35
C LYS A 28 6.99 21.21 -5.04
N PRO A 29 6.55 20.73 -3.86
CA PRO A 29 6.54 19.30 -3.60
C PRO A 29 5.91 18.62 -4.82
N HIS A 30 6.60 17.65 -5.41
CA HIS A 30 6.03 16.86 -6.51
C HIS A 30 4.79 16.17 -5.92
N GLU A 31 3.64 16.75 -6.18
CA GLU A 31 2.37 16.18 -5.75
C GLU A 31 2.25 14.82 -6.44
N ASN A 32 2.13 13.76 -5.65
CA ASN A 32 2.00 12.40 -6.20
C ASN A 32 0.76 12.38 -7.10
N PRO A 33 0.88 12.02 -8.39
CA PRO A 33 -0.24 12.05 -9.33
C PRO A 33 -1.40 11.14 -8.92
N LEU A 34 -1.17 10.21 -8.00
CA LEU A 34 -2.20 9.32 -7.45
C LEU A 34 -3.02 10.00 -6.34
N ALA A 35 -2.58 11.13 -5.78
CA ALA A 35 -3.31 11.86 -4.74
C ALA A 35 -4.73 12.27 -5.18
N LYS A 36 -4.97 12.42 -6.49
CA LYS A 36 -6.30 12.70 -7.04
C LYS A 36 -7.34 11.61 -6.79
N PHE A 37 -6.90 10.36 -6.49
CA PHE A 37 -7.78 9.23 -6.18
C PHE A 37 -8.10 9.13 -4.68
N ALA A 38 -7.43 9.89 -3.80
CA ALA A 38 -7.71 9.95 -2.37
C ALA A 38 -9.03 10.67 -2.07
N THR A 39 -10.13 10.17 -2.61
CA THR A 39 -11.50 10.73 -2.52
C THR A 39 -12.50 9.62 -2.22
N GLY A 40 -13.75 9.95 -1.91
CA GLY A 40 -14.80 8.98 -1.66
C GLY A 40 -14.41 7.95 -0.61
N SER A 41 -14.50 6.68 -0.92
CA SER A 41 -14.09 5.58 -0.03
C SER A 41 -12.57 5.50 0.17
N LEU A 42 -11.77 6.10 -0.72
CA LEU A 42 -10.31 6.15 -0.64
C LEU A 42 -9.76 7.42 0.00
N THR A 43 -10.55 8.20 0.76
CA THR A 43 -10.09 9.44 1.41
C THR A 43 -8.92 9.23 2.36
N LYS A 44 -8.71 8.01 2.87
CA LYS A 44 -7.59 7.63 3.74
C LYS A 44 -6.40 7.05 2.98
N LEU A 45 -6.40 7.12 1.63
CA LEU A 45 -5.28 6.63 0.83
C LEU A 45 -4.01 7.38 1.20
N ASP A 46 -3.03 6.65 1.70
CA ASP A 46 -1.74 7.17 2.13
C ASP A 46 -0.67 6.80 1.09
N LEU A 47 0.04 7.81 0.62
CA LEU A 47 1.10 7.71 -0.38
C LEU A 47 2.49 7.93 0.23
N SER A 48 2.59 8.08 1.56
CA SER A 48 3.83 8.42 2.24
C SER A 48 4.88 7.29 2.20
N GLY A 49 4.42 6.02 2.15
CA GLY A 49 5.28 4.83 1.99
C GLY A 49 5.65 4.50 0.54
N SER A 50 5.29 5.37 -0.43
CA SER A 50 5.56 5.10 -1.85
C SER A 50 7.06 4.97 -2.14
N GLY A 51 7.44 3.79 -2.67
CA GLY A 51 8.84 3.42 -2.95
C GLY A 51 9.47 2.51 -1.89
N ASP A 52 8.84 2.28 -0.75
CA ASP A 52 9.32 1.35 0.26
C ASP A 52 9.23 -0.10 -0.26
N PRO A 53 10.22 -0.97 0.01
CA PRO A 53 10.16 -2.37 -0.41
C PRO A 53 9.05 -3.12 0.34
N ALA A 54 8.46 -4.11 -0.32
CA ALA A 54 7.58 -5.07 0.34
C ALA A 54 8.34 -5.88 1.40
N GLY A 55 7.65 -6.29 2.46
CA GLY A 55 8.21 -7.18 3.49
C GLY A 55 8.65 -8.52 2.88
N GLU A 56 9.76 -9.08 3.40
CA GLU A 56 10.36 -10.32 2.90
C GLU A 56 9.91 -11.56 3.70
N ALA A 57 9.26 -11.36 4.85
CA ALA A 57 8.84 -12.45 5.71
C ALA A 57 7.78 -13.34 5.01
N PRO A 58 7.75 -14.65 5.34
CA PRO A 58 6.88 -15.61 4.68
C PRO A 58 5.42 -15.50 5.10
N PHE A 59 4.54 -15.94 4.24
CA PHE A 59 3.17 -16.33 4.47
C PHE A 59 2.91 -17.73 3.90
N TYR A 60 1.72 -18.28 4.12
CA TYR A 60 1.42 -19.66 3.77
C TYR A 60 0.15 -19.76 2.95
N THR A 61 0.10 -20.74 2.06
CA THR A 61 -1.12 -21.16 1.37
C THR A 61 -2.03 -21.97 2.31
N ALA A 62 -3.25 -22.28 1.89
CA ALA A 62 -4.17 -23.11 2.66
C ALA A 62 -3.59 -24.52 2.96
N ASP A 63 -2.75 -25.08 2.09
CA ASP A 63 -2.08 -26.36 2.29
C ASP A 63 -0.77 -26.28 3.11
N GLY A 64 -0.41 -25.08 3.60
CA GLY A 64 0.75 -24.86 4.44
C GLY A 64 2.07 -24.64 3.68
N THR A 65 2.03 -24.48 2.34
CA THR A 65 3.22 -24.17 1.56
C THR A 65 3.65 -22.72 1.83
N SER A 66 4.96 -22.53 2.10
CA SER A 66 5.55 -21.22 2.40
C SER A 66 5.85 -20.42 1.13
N HIS A 67 5.49 -19.15 1.12
CA HIS A 67 5.70 -18.19 0.04
C HIS A 67 6.12 -16.83 0.61
N THR A 68 6.51 -15.90 -0.26
CA THR A 68 6.78 -14.49 0.08
C THR A 68 6.14 -13.59 -0.98
N LEU A 69 6.06 -12.28 -0.71
CA LEU A 69 5.53 -11.31 -1.68
C LEU A 69 6.35 -11.26 -2.99
N ALA A 70 7.59 -11.76 -2.98
CA ALA A 70 8.40 -11.88 -4.19
C ALA A 70 7.79 -12.78 -5.28
N GLU A 71 6.87 -13.70 -4.94
CA GLU A 71 6.18 -14.53 -5.95
C GLU A 71 5.33 -13.72 -6.94
N PHE A 72 4.95 -12.49 -6.53
CA PHE A 72 4.13 -11.59 -7.34
C PHE A 72 4.95 -10.56 -8.14
N GLN A 73 6.29 -10.67 -8.16
CA GLN A 73 7.11 -9.76 -8.96
C GLN A 73 6.67 -9.74 -10.43
N GLY A 74 6.65 -8.56 -11.02
CA GLY A 74 6.16 -8.32 -12.38
C GLY A 74 4.65 -8.01 -12.45
N LYS A 75 3.94 -8.09 -11.33
CA LYS A 75 2.51 -7.84 -11.23
C LYS A 75 2.22 -6.74 -10.20
N THR A 76 1.27 -5.87 -10.48
CA THR A 76 0.70 -4.99 -9.45
C THR A 76 -0.21 -5.81 -8.56
N ILE A 77 -0.07 -5.72 -7.24
CA ILE A 77 -0.93 -6.46 -6.31
C ILE A 77 -1.56 -5.53 -5.27
N LEU A 78 -2.79 -5.84 -4.88
CA LEU A 78 -3.45 -5.28 -3.71
C LEU A 78 -3.45 -6.32 -2.61
N VAL A 79 -2.54 -6.19 -1.65
CA VAL A 79 -2.48 -7.05 -0.46
C VAL A 79 -3.43 -6.50 0.59
N ASN A 80 -4.37 -7.32 1.06
CA ASN A 80 -5.31 -6.98 2.13
C ASN A 80 -5.04 -7.87 3.34
N PHE A 81 -4.65 -7.26 4.46
CA PHE A 81 -4.50 -7.93 5.75
C PHE A 81 -5.83 -7.92 6.49
N TRP A 82 -6.36 -9.09 6.83
CA TRP A 82 -7.69 -9.26 7.40
C TRP A 82 -7.78 -10.41 8.40
N ALA A 83 -8.92 -10.56 9.07
CA ALA A 83 -9.24 -11.73 9.89
C ALA A 83 -10.75 -11.99 9.93
N THR A 84 -11.14 -13.22 10.24
CA THR A 84 -12.54 -13.62 10.34
C THR A 84 -13.28 -12.97 11.52
N TRP A 85 -12.57 -12.60 12.57
CA TRP A 85 -13.09 -11.88 13.73
C TRP A 85 -13.14 -10.35 13.55
N CYS A 86 -12.70 -9.84 12.39
CA CYS A 86 -12.65 -8.42 12.09
C CYS A 86 -13.88 -7.99 11.28
N SER A 87 -14.89 -7.47 11.92
CA SER A 87 -16.16 -7.08 11.27
C SER A 87 -15.99 -6.06 10.12
N PRO A 88 -15.17 -4.98 10.22
CA PRO A 88 -14.94 -4.09 9.08
C PRO A 88 -14.20 -4.80 7.92
N CYS A 89 -13.33 -5.80 8.20
CA CYS A 89 -12.69 -6.59 7.17
C CYS A 89 -13.72 -7.38 6.35
N GLU A 90 -14.64 -8.07 7.03
CA GLU A 90 -15.70 -8.84 6.37
C GLU A 90 -16.59 -7.97 5.47
N LYS A 91 -16.86 -6.72 5.88
CA LYS A 91 -17.68 -5.78 5.10
C LYS A 91 -17.05 -5.40 3.77
N GLU A 92 -15.73 -5.27 3.69
CA GLU A 92 -15.06 -4.87 2.45
C GLU A 92 -14.79 -6.03 1.48
N MET A 93 -14.80 -7.30 1.95
CA MET A 93 -14.50 -8.48 1.13
C MET A 93 -15.31 -8.56 -0.17
N PRO A 94 -16.63 -8.31 -0.18
CA PRO A 94 -17.39 -8.33 -1.44
C PRO A 94 -16.86 -7.32 -2.47
N SER A 95 -16.40 -6.14 -2.04
CA SER A 95 -15.85 -5.11 -2.92
C SER A 95 -14.48 -5.48 -3.47
N LEU A 96 -13.64 -6.14 -2.65
CA LEU A 96 -12.36 -6.71 -3.10
C LEU A 96 -12.58 -7.82 -4.14
N GLY A 97 -13.56 -8.72 -3.91
CA GLY A 97 -13.96 -9.74 -4.89
C GLY A 97 -14.45 -9.13 -6.20
N ALA A 98 -15.22 -8.04 -6.12
CA ALA A 98 -15.68 -7.31 -7.30
C ALA A 98 -14.52 -6.63 -8.06
N LEU A 99 -13.54 -6.03 -7.35
CA LEU A 99 -12.33 -5.47 -7.95
C LEU A 99 -11.53 -6.56 -8.67
N GLN A 100 -11.27 -7.69 -8.00
CA GLN A 100 -10.56 -8.83 -8.61
C GLN A 100 -11.28 -9.32 -9.87
N LYS A 101 -12.61 -9.41 -9.84
CA LYS A 101 -13.40 -9.80 -11.02
C LYS A 101 -13.27 -8.79 -12.16
N ALA A 102 -13.21 -7.51 -11.84
CA ALA A 102 -13.19 -6.42 -12.82
C ALA A 102 -11.80 -6.19 -13.43
N ARG A 103 -10.72 -6.40 -12.67
CA ARG A 103 -9.36 -6.01 -13.04
C ARG A 103 -8.31 -7.12 -12.88
N GLY A 104 -8.62 -8.20 -12.16
CA GLY A 104 -7.69 -9.33 -11.98
C GLY A 104 -7.28 -9.97 -13.31
N GLY A 105 -6.00 -10.32 -13.42
CA GLY A 105 -5.43 -10.90 -14.65
C GLY A 105 -3.93 -11.07 -14.57
N ALA A 106 -3.26 -10.98 -15.71
CA ALA A 106 -1.82 -11.13 -15.80
C ALA A 106 -1.06 -10.02 -15.04
N ASP A 107 -1.61 -8.79 -15.06
CA ASP A 107 -0.92 -7.60 -14.59
C ASP A 107 -1.39 -7.11 -13.22
N PHE A 108 -2.52 -7.64 -12.71
CA PHE A 108 -3.10 -7.25 -11.42
C PHE A 108 -3.72 -8.42 -10.66
N GLU A 109 -3.56 -8.42 -9.34
CA GLU A 109 -4.15 -9.42 -8.46
C GLU A 109 -4.47 -8.85 -7.08
N VAL A 110 -5.60 -9.29 -6.51
CA VAL A 110 -5.94 -9.06 -5.09
C VAL A 110 -5.52 -10.28 -4.28
N VAL A 111 -4.74 -10.05 -3.22
CA VAL A 111 -4.24 -11.09 -2.31
C VAL A 111 -4.77 -10.82 -0.92
N ALA A 112 -5.61 -11.70 -0.39
CA ALA A 112 -6.11 -11.62 0.97
C ALA A 112 -5.22 -12.44 1.91
N ILE A 113 -4.53 -11.76 2.83
CA ILE A 113 -3.68 -12.40 3.84
C ILE A 113 -4.44 -12.40 5.16
N SER A 114 -4.94 -13.57 5.57
CA SER A 114 -5.55 -13.78 6.88
C SER A 114 -4.48 -13.74 7.98
N VAL A 115 -4.84 -13.19 9.13
CA VAL A 115 -4.05 -13.21 10.36
C VAL A 115 -4.75 -14.02 11.46
N ASP A 116 -5.61 -14.94 11.07
CA ASP A 116 -6.25 -15.88 11.98
C ASP A 116 -5.23 -16.91 12.52
N ALA A 117 -5.61 -17.61 13.59
CA ALA A 117 -4.81 -18.70 14.13
C ALA A 117 -4.70 -19.87 13.14
N ASP A 118 -3.67 -20.71 13.29
CA ASP A 118 -3.43 -21.82 12.36
C ASP A 118 -4.57 -22.84 12.34
N GLU A 119 -5.21 -23.07 13.47
CA GLU A 119 -6.40 -23.92 13.60
C GLU A 119 -7.62 -23.39 12.83
N ASP A 120 -7.68 -22.09 12.56
CA ASP A 120 -8.78 -21.43 11.82
C ASP A 120 -8.51 -21.29 10.33
N ARG A 121 -7.39 -21.81 9.82
CA ARG A 121 -6.94 -21.68 8.42
C ARG A 121 -8.02 -22.06 7.40
N ASP A 122 -8.60 -23.25 7.56
CA ASP A 122 -9.63 -23.75 6.64
C ASP A 122 -10.92 -22.93 6.76
N TYR A 123 -11.26 -22.52 7.98
CA TYR A 123 -12.39 -21.64 8.21
C TYR A 123 -12.20 -20.28 7.56
N ALA A 124 -11.02 -19.66 7.69
CA ALA A 124 -10.72 -18.38 7.07
C ALA A 124 -10.79 -18.47 5.52
N ALA A 125 -10.24 -19.53 4.94
CA ALA A 125 -10.32 -19.78 3.50
C ALA A 125 -11.77 -19.96 3.01
N GLN A 126 -12.60 -20.74 3.75
CA GLN A 126 -14.02 -20.91 3.45
C GLN A 126 -14.76 -19.58 3.60
N ARG A 127 -14.50 -18.85 4.68
CA ARG A 127 -15.16 -17.58 4.99
C ARG A 127 -14.93 -16.52 3.92
N LEU A 128 -13.73 -16.44 3.37
CA LEU A 128 -13.43 -15.57 2.23
C LEU A 128 -14.39 -15.83 1.04
N GLY A 129 -14.64 -17.11 0.76
CA GLY A 129 -15.60 -17.52 -0.29
C GLY A 129 -17.04 -17.12 0.02
N GLU A 130 -17.50 -17.33 1.25
CA GLU A 130 -18.85 -16.96 1.72
C GLU A 130 -19.11 -15.46 1.66
N LEU A 131 -18.05 -14.65 1.84
CA LEU A 131 -18.09 -13.19 1.73
C LEU A 131 -18.07 -12.68 0.28
N GLY A 132 -18.16 -13.57 -0.72
CA GLY A 132 -18.20 -13.18 -2.13
C GLY A 132 -16.83 -12.90 -2.75
N ALA A 133 -15.76 -13.33 -2.09
CA ALA A 133 -14.37 -13.11 -2.50
C ALA A 133 -13.63 -14.42 -2.85
N ALA A 134 -14.34 -15.47 -3.28
CA ALA A 134 -13.75 -16.77 -3.67
C ALA A 134 -12.75 -16.68 -4.85
N ASN A 135 -12.76 -15.58 -5.58
CA ASN A 135 -11.85 -15.31 -6.71
C ASN A 135 -10.57 -14.55 -6.31
N ILE A 136 -10.38 -14.29 -5.01
CA ILE A 136 -9.18 -13.65 -4.47
C ILE A 136 -8.17 -14.74 -4.05
N THR A 137 -6.90 -14.48 -4.24
CA THR A 137 -5.82 -15.35 -3.76
C THR A 137 -5.77 -15.33 -2.24
N PHE A 138 -6.06 -16.47 -1.61
CA PHE A 138 -5.99 -16.64 -0.14
C PHE A 138 -4.57 -16.97 0.32
N ARG A 139 -4.14 -16.30 1.38
CA ARG A 139 -2.91 -16.58 2.14
C ARG A 139 -3.17 -16.39 3.62
N ILE A 140 -2.29 -16.94 4.46
CA ILE A 140 -2.41 -16.82 5.92
C ILE A 140 -1.05 -16.61 6.58
N ILE A 141 -1.04 -15.81 7.63
CA ILE A 141 0.06 -15.62 8.58
C ILE A 141 -0.51 -15.93 9.95
N THR A 142 0.11 -16.87 10.67
CA THR A 142 -0.34 -17.17 12.03
C THR A 142 0.20 -16.15 13.04
N PRO A 143 -0.43 -15.99 14.22
CA PRO A 143 0.04 -15.07 15.26
C PRO A 143 1.48 -15.27 15.69
N GLU A 144 2.02 -16.50 15.58
CA GLU A 144 3.42 -16.82 15.88
C GLU A 144 4.40 -16.36 14.79
N GLN A 145 3.88 -15.91 13.64
CA GLN A 145 4.66 -15.59 12.43
C GLN A 145 4.30 -14.19 11.89
N TYR A 146 4.07 -13.24 12.79
CA TYR A 146 3.62 -11.89 12.46
C TYR A 146 4.68 -10.99 11.80
N GLU A 147 5.88 -11.50 11.46
CA GLU A 147 6.95 -10.70 10.89
C GLU A 147 6.50 -9.89 9.69
N LEU A 148 5.75 -10.49 8.74
CA LEU A 148 5.28 -9.75 7.56
C LEU A 148 4.32 -8.61 7.92
N VAL A 149 3.48 -8.77 8.94
CA VAL A 149 2.58 -7.70 9.43
C VAL A 149 3.40 -6.53 9.96
N TYR A 150 4.45 -6.82 10.76
CA TYR A 150 5.34 -5.79 11.31
C TYR A 150 6.20 -5.14 10.24
N ASP A 151 6.84 -5.94 9.37
CA ASP A 151 7.69 -5.45 8.27
C ASP A 151 6.90 -4.58 7.30
N SER A 152 5.62 -4.91 7.07
CA SER A 152 4.73 -4.09 6.24
C SER A 152 4.16 -2.87 6.98
N GLY A 153 4.52 -2.65 8.26
CA GLY A 153 4.05 -1.50 9.04
C GLY A 153 2.54 -1.50 9.32
N VAL A 154 1.89 -2.67 9.29
CA VAL A 154 0.45 -2.82 9.55
C VAL A 154 0.17 -2.64 11.04
N GLN A 155 -0.68 -1.68 11.40
CA GLN A 155 -1.00 -1.35 12.79
C GLN A 155 -2.42 -1.78 13.21
N GLY A 156 -3.21 -2.28 12.29
CA GLY A 156 -4.60 -2.72 12.54
C GLY A 156 -5.25 -3.27 11.29
N PHE A 157 -6.45 -3.84 11.43
CA PHE A 157 -7.18 -4.50 10.36
C PHE A 157 -8.53 -3.84 10.10
N PRO A 158 -8.98 -3.80 8.82
CA PRO A 158 -8.20 -4.16 7.65
C PRO A 158 -7.11 -3.12 7.34
N THR A 159 -6.04 -3.56 6.69
CA THR A 159 -5.09 -2.69 6.03
C THR A 159 -4.82 -3.24 4.64
N SER A 160 -4.98 -2.40 3.63
CA SER A 160 -4.70 -2.73 2.24
C SER A 160 -3.45 -1.99 1.77
N ILE A 161 -2.53 -2.69 1.10
CA ILE A 161 -1.30 -2.12 0.56
C ILE A 161 -1.20 -2.48 -0.92
N LEU A 162 -1.03 -1.47 -1.77
CA LEU A 162 -0.73 -1.61 -3.19
C LEU A 162 0.77 -1.69 -3.40
N TYR A 163 1.23 -2.77 -4.02
CA TYR A 163 2.61 -2.93 -4.47
C TYR A 163 2.69 -2.95 -6.00
N GLY A 164 3.72 -2.32 -6.53
CA GLY A 164 4.01 -2.32 -7.96
C GLY A 164 4.71 -3.59 -8.45
N PRO A 165 4.90 -3.72 -9.78
CA PRO A 165 5.59 -4.86 -10.38
C PRO A 165 7.06 -5.00 -9.92
N ASP A 166 7.64 -3.93 -9.39
CA ASP A 166 9.00 -3.89 -8.82
C ASP A 166 9.04 -4.31 -7.34
N GLY A 167 7.90 -4.72 -6.75
CA GLY A 167 7.78 -5.09 -5.34
C GLY A 167 7.84 -3.92 -4.38
N LYS A 168 7.62 -2.68 -4.85
CA LYS A 168 7.60 -1.50 -4.01
C LYS A 168 6.19 -1.03 -3.72
N GLU A 169 6.00 -0.53 -2.52
CA GLU A 169 4.74 0.09 -2.13
C GLU A 169 4.43 1.31 -3.02
N ILE A 170 3.18 1.38 -3.48
CA ILE A 170 2.64 2.52 -4.21
C ILE A 170 1.79 3.37 -3.27
N ALA A 171 0.94 2.72 -2.50
CA ALA A 171 -0.01 3.34 -1.59
C ALA A 171 -0.51 2.34 -0.56
N ARG A 172 -1.05 2.84 0.56
CA ARG A 172 -1.76 2.02 1.55
C ARG A 172 -3.05 2.68 2.01
N LEU A 173 -3.94 1.88 2.57
CA LEU A 173 -5.16 2.36 3.20
C LEU A 173 -5.41 1.55 4.47
N ALA A 174 -5.45 2.23 5.63
CA ALA A 174 -5.81 1.63 6.91
C ALA A 174 -7.30 1.85 7.20
N GLY A 175 -8.02 0.77 7.46
CA GLY A 175 -9.47 0.72 7.63
C GLY A 175 -10.22 0.27 6.40
N GLU A 176 -11.54 0.08 6.54
CA GLU A 176 -12.41 -0.40 5.46
C GLU A 176 -12.54 0.60 4.31
N ALA A 177 -12.63 0.09 3.08
CA ALA A 177 -12.92 0.85 1.87
C ALA A 177 -13.86 0.08 0.93
N ASP A 178 -14.54 0.80 0.04
CA ASP A 178 -15.24 0.19 -1.09
C ASP A 178 -14.29 0.10 -2.30
N TRP A 179 -13.66 -1.05 -2.45
CA TRP A 179 -12.73 -1.33 -3.54
C TRP A 179 -13.40 -1.52 -4.90
N SER A 180 -14.75 -1.58 -4.93
CA SER A 180 -15.54 -1.56 -6.17
C SER A 180 -15.97 -0.16 -6.61
N SER A 181 -15.63 0.87 -5.84
CA SER A 181 -15.96 2.27 -6.13
C SER A 181 -15.27 2.78 -7.39
N PHE A 182 -15.80 3.84 -7.97
CA PHE A 182 -15.25 4.46 -9.18
C PHE A 182 -13.79 4.91 -8.97
N GLU A 183 -13.49 5.53 -7.83
CA GLU A 183 -12.13 6.00 -7.50
C GLU A 183 -11.16 4.84 -7.34
N ALA A 184 -11.58 3.71 -6.73
CA ALA A 184 -10.73 2.53 -6.57
C ALA A 184 -10.42 1.87 -7.93
N ILE A 185 -11.43 1.66 -8.74
CA ILE A 185 -11.26 1.14 -10.11
C ILE A 185 -10.38 2.07 -10.94
N SER A 186 -10.59 3.39 -10.86
CA SER A 186 -9.78 4.38 -11.61
C SER A 186 -8.32 4.43 -11.13
N LEU A 187 -8.07 4.21 -9.83
CA LEU A 187 -6.72 4.09 -9.29
C LEU A 187 -6.00 2.89 -9.92
N ILE A 188 -6.65 1.72 -9.92
CA ILE A 188 -6.04 0.52 -10.52
C ILE A 188 -5.84 0.70 -12.03
N ASP A 189 -6.81 1.25 -12.76
CA ASP A 189 -6.66 1.53 -14.19
C ASP A 189 -5.45 2.43 -14.47
N ALA A 190 -5.28 3.50 -13.69
CA ALA A 190 -4.13 4.40 -13.83
C ALA A 190 -2.78 3.74 -13.52
N LEU A 191 -2.75 2.67 -12.73
CA LEU A 191 -1.54 1.90 -12.44
C LEU A 191 -1.21 0.90 -13.55
N LEU A 192 -2.24 0.33 -14.18
CA LEU A 192 -2.05 -0.68 -15.23
C LEU A 192 -1.75 -0.06 -16.61
N ASP A 193 -2.17 1.17 -16.85
CA ASP A 193 -1.92 1.90 -18.11
C ASP A 193 -0.49 2.49 -18.21
N ARG A 194 0.43 2.25 -17.23
CA ARG A 194 1.78 2.81 -17.15
C ARG A 194 2.87 1.89 -17.71
#